data_7dd05c53861adb844d31b95ff705a47a
#
_entry.id   7dd05c53861adb844d31b95ff705a47a
#
_cell.length_a   1.000
_cell.length_b   1.000
_cell.length_c   1.000
_cell.angle_alpha   90.00
_cell.angle_beta   90.00
_cell.angle_gamma   90.00
#
_symmetry.space_group_name_H-M   'P 1'
#
loop_
_entity.id
_entity.type
_entity.pdbx_description
1 polymer ?
#
loop_
_entity_poly.entity_id
_entity_poly.type
_entity_poly.pdbx_seq_one_letter_code
_entity_poly.pdbx_strand_id
1 'polypeptide(L)'
;MRKIHILNPAAGMVKAHLYIPETVEVYETQGPHDMERFIKETLDTDPNVHFTVYGGDGTVSEAVNGIMSASESAREKCFLSVVAKGSGNDYVRNFSKTEKYIGKTDVLKINDRYGINSVNIGFDCDVVVETDKVKKNLLTSGSLGYIAGVIKVLSRKMGLNMDIELTDIKG
;
A
#
# COMPACT_ATOMS: atom_id res chain seq x y z
N MET A 1 -6.87 7.67 -22.49
CA MET A 1 -6.67 7.11 -21.13
C MET A 1 -6.88 8.23 -20.12
N ARG A 2 -7.85 8.09 -19.26
CA ARG A 2 -8.16 9.00 -18.14
C ARG A 2 -7.02 8.98 -17.13
N LYS A 3 -6.65 10.13 -16.56
CA LYS A 3 -5.58 10.23 -15.57
C LYS A 3 -6.17 10.73 -14.26
N ILE A 4 -5.93 10.00 -13.18
CA ILE A 4 -6.43 10.33 -11.83
C ILE A 4 -5.24 10.32 -10.87
N HIS A 5 -5.05 11.42 -10.16
CA HIS A 5 -4.09 11.52 -9.07
C HIS A 5 -4.80 11.28 -7.74
N ILE A 6 -4.31 10.32 -6.97
CA ILE A 6 -4.91 9.95 -5.68
C ILE A 6 -3.94 10.34 -4.57
N LEU A 7 -4.41 11.22 -3.70
CA LEU A 7 -3.65 11.74 -2.56
C LEU A 7 -4.12 11.07 -1.28
N ASN A 8 -3.18 10.57 -0.48
CA ASN A 8 -3.47 10.15 0.89
C ASN A 8 -2.99 11.25 1.85
N PRO A 9 -3.87 12.13 2.36
CA PRO A 9 -3.48 13.23 3.23
C PRO A 9 -2.94 12.78 4.59
N ALA A 10 -3.18 11.52 4.99
CA ALA A 10 -2.60 10.93 6.19
C ALA A 10 -1.16 10.42 6.00
N ALA A 11 -0.68 10.29 4.75
CA ALA A 11 0.70 9.94 4.48
C ALA A 11 1.61 11.15 4.73
N GLY A 12 2.57 10.98 5.64
CA GLY A 12 3.28 12.04 6.36
C GLY A 12 3.95 13.18 5.56
N MET A 13 4.15 13.06 4.24
CA MET A 13 4.79 14.09 3.42
C MET A 13 3.98 14.53 2.18
N VAL A 14 2.71 14.18 2.10
CA VAL A 14 1.89 14.48 0.91
C VAL A 14 1.61 15.98 0.78
N LYS A 15 1.54 16.73 1.88
CA LYS A 15 1.20 18.17 1.87
C LYS A 15 2.35 19.09 1.43
N ALA A 16 3.58 18.60 1.25
CA ALA A 16 4.71 19.42 0.87
C ALA A 16 4.83 19.49 -0.66
N HIS A 17 4.43 20.63 -1.24
CA HIS A 17 4.75 21.07 -2.61
C HIS A 17 4.53 20.03 -3.72
N LEU A 18 3.30 19.53 -3.86
CA LEU A 18 2.89 18.78 -5.05
C LEU A 18 2.36 19.75 -6.10
N TYR A 19 3.09 19.90 -7.20
CA TYR A 19 2.53 20.52 -8.37
C TYR A 19 1.74 19.48 -9.16
N ILE A 20 0.43 19.54 -9.08
CA ILE A 20 -0.49 18.77 -9.91
C ILE A 20 -1.16 19.75 -10.85
N PRO A 21 -1.09 19.56 -12.17
CA PRO A 21 -1.78 20.44 -13.12
C PRO A 21 -3.28 20.47 -12.86
N GLU A 22 -3.90 21.63 -12.93
CA GLU A 22 -5.35 21.82 -12.71
C GLU A 22 -6.23 21.02 -13.68
N THR A 23 -5.65 20.58 -14.79
CA THR A 23 -6.35 19.80 -15.83
C THR A 23 -6.44 18.30 -15.49
N VAL A 24 -5.87 17.86 -14.37
CA VAL A 24 -5.84 16.45 -13.97
C VAL A 24 -6.83 16.23 -12.83
N GLU A 25 -7.58 15.16 -12.93
CA GLU A 25 -8.51 14.75 -11.87
C GLU A 25 -7.74 14.35 -10.62
N VAL A 26 -8.17 14.89 -9.48
CA VAL A 26 -7.56 14.62 -8.17
C VAL A 26 -8.62 14.04 -7.22
N TYR A 27 -8.26 12.96 -6.56
CA TYR A 27 -9.05 12.36 -5.50
C TYR A 27 -8.25 12.34 -4.19
N GLU A 28 -8.81 12.88 -3.12
CA GLU A 28 -8.22 12.81 -1.77
C GLU A 28 -8.93 11.76 -0.95
N THR A 29 -8.18 10.80 -0.43
CA THR A 29 -8.73 9.72 0.39
C THR A 29 -9.23 10.25 1.74
N GLN A 30 -10.37 9.71 2.19
CA GLN A 30 -11.04 10.14 3.41
C GLN A 30 -10.69 9.26 4.63
N GLY A 31 -10.03 8.13 4.41
CA GLY A 31 -9.65 7.21 5.49
C GLY A 31 -9.16 5.85 4.98
N PRO A 32 -8.94 4.89 5.87
CA PRO A 32 -8.54 3.53 5.51
C PRO A 32 -9.55 2.88 4.55
N HIS A 33 -9.03 2.12 3.57
CA HIS A 33 -9.79 1.41 2.52
C HIS A 33 -10.58 2.29 1.55
N ASP A 34 -10.54 3.61 1.67
CA ASP A 34 -11.25 4.50 0.77
C ASP A 34 -10.64 4.51 -0.63
N MET A 35 -9.31 4.47 -0.72
CA MET A 35 -8.62 4.33 -2.01
C MET A 35 -8.96 3.02 -2.71
N GLU A 36 -8.99 1.92 -1.97
CA GLU A 36 -9.33 0.60 -2.47
C GLU A 36 -10.73 0.62 -3.11
N ARG A 37 -11.71 1.18 -2.39
CA ARG A 37 -13.08 1.34 -2.86
C ARG A 37 -13.17 2.23 -4.11
N PHE A 38 -12.55 3.42 -4.06
CA PHE A 38 -12.56 4.38 -5.16
C PHE A 38 -11.98 3.81 -6.46
N ILE A 39 -10.83 3.13 -6.37
CA ILE A 39 -10.18 2.51 -7.53
C ILE A 39 -11.07 1.43 -8.13
N LYS A 40 -11.65 0.56 -7.28
CA LYS A 40 -12.57 -0.49 -7.73
C LYS A 40 -13.77 0.10 -8.46
N GLU A 41 -14.47 1.05 -7.86
CA GLU A 41 -15.65 1.70 -8.44
C GLU A 41 -15.32 2.42 -9.77
N THR A 42 -14.14 3.03 -9.84
CA THR A 42 -13.66 3.67 -11.07
C THR A 42 -13.44 2.65 -12.17
N LEU A 43 -12.77 1.52 -11.88
CA LEU A 43 -12.48 0.48 -12.85
C LEU A 43 -13.72 -0.30 -13.30
N ASP A 44 -14.74 -0.39 -12.46
CA ASP A 44 -16.02 -0.99 -12.82
C ASP A 44 -16.77 -0.16 -13.89
N THR A 45 -16.50 1.14 -13.97
CA THR A 45 -17.14 2.08 -14.92
C THR A 45 -16.25 2.44 -16.11
N ASP A 46 -14.97 2.67 -15.88
CA ASP A 46 -13.98 3.04 -16.89
C ASP A 46 -12.65 2.34 -16.61
N PRO A 47 -12.33 1.24 -17.30
CA PRO A 47 -11.09 0.50 -17.06
C PRO A 47 -9.86 1.17 -17.70
N ASN A 48 -10.00 2.13 -18.61
CA ASN A 48 -8.87 2.77 -19.31
C ASN A 48 -8.32 3.96 -18.51
N VAL A 49 -7.82 3.69 -17.32
CA VAL A 49 -7.37 4.71 -16.36
C VAL A 49 -5.91 4.52 -15.99
N HIS A 50 -5.21 5.64 -15.82
CA HIS A 50 -3.89 5.70 -15.21
C HIS A 50 -4.00 6.38 -13.84
N PHE A 51 -3.87 5.59 -12.79
CA PHE A 51 -3.79 6.10 -11.42
C PHE A 51 -2.36 6.52 -11.08
N THR A 52 -2.20 7.69 -10.51
CA THR A 52 -0.95 8.12 -9.89
C THR A 52 -1.20 8.31 -8.40
N VAL A 53 -0.65 7.42 -7.57
CA VAL A 53 -0.87 7.43 -6.12
C VAL A 53 0.29 8.08 -5.38
N TYR A 54 -0.02 8.94 -4.43
CA TYR A 54 0.93 9.67 -3.62
C TYR A 54 0.86 9.19 -2.17
N GLY A 55 1.88 8.45 -1.73
CA GLY A 55 1.88 7.90 -0.37
C GLY A 55 3.04 6.96 -0.10
N GLY A 56 2.92 6.17 0.96
CA GLY A 56 3.87 5.12 1.34
C GLY A 56 3.38 3.73 0.98
N ASP A 57 4.04 2.71 1.54
CA ASP A 57 3.76 1.30 1.25
C ASP A 57 2.31 0.89 1.54
N GLY A 58 1.70 1.42 2.62
CA GLY A 58 0.29 1.20 2.92
C GLY A 58 -0.65 1.76 1.84
N THR A 59 -0.33 2.94 1.28
CA THR A 59 -1.07 3.55 0.18
C THR A 59 -0.97 2.70 -1.09
N VAL A 60 0.23 2.19 -1.40
CA VAL A 60 0.45 1.28 -2.53
C VAL A 60 -0.33 -0.02 -2.34
N SER A 61 -0.34 -0.57 -1.13
CA SER A 61 -1.11 -1.77 -0.79
C SER A 61 -2.61 -1.59 -1.02
N GLU A 62 -3.20 -0.46 -0.59
CA GLU A 62 -4.61 -0.16 -0.84
C GLU A 62 -4.90 -0.03 -2.35
N ALA A 63 -4.05 0.68 -3.09
CA ALA A 63 -4.21 0.84 -4.53
C ALA A 63 -4.19 -0.50 -5.26
N VAL A 64 -3.24 -1.38 -4.92
CA VAL A 64 -3.15 -2.72 -5.50
C VAL A 64 -4.39 -3.54 -5.19
N ASN A 65 -4.87 -3.53 -3.94
CA ASN A 65 -6.07 -4.27 -3.57
C ASN A 65 -7.32 -3.74 -4.30
N GLY A 66 -7.43 -2.43 -4.51
CA GLY A 66 -8.50 -1.84 -5.33
C GLY A 66 -8.46 -2.34 -6.78
N ILE A 67 -7.28 -2.32 -7.41
CA ILE A 67 -7.08 -2.83 -8.76
C ILE A 67 -7.40 -4.33 -8.83
N MET A 68 -6.89 -5.11 -7.89
CA MET A 68 -7.09 -6.56 -7.88
C MET A 68 -8.52 -6.99 -7.57
N SER A 69 -9.33 -6.10 -7.00
CA SER A 69 -10.78 -6.31 -6.79
C SER A 69 -11.62 -6.10 -8.04
N ALA A 70 -11.05 -5.50 -9.09
CA ALA A 70 -11.72 -5.32 -10.38
C ALA A 70 -11.61 -6.58 -11.26
N SER A 71 -12.40 -6.61 -12.34
CA SER A 71 -12.34 -7.70 -13.32
C SER A 71 -10.97 -7.79 -14.00
N GLU A 72 -10.59 -8.99 -14.45
CA GLU A 72 -9.30 -9.19 -15.13
C GLU A 72 -9.15 -8.29 -16.36
N SER A 73 -10.20 -8.17 -17.16
CA SER A 73 -10.21 -7.30 -18.34
C SER A 73 -10.04 -5.81 -18.01
N ALA A 74 -10.45 -5.38 -16.83
CA ALA A 74 -10.23 -4.01 -16.35
C ALA A 74 -8.78 -3.83 -15.85
N ARG A 75 -8.24 -4.81 -15.13
CA ARG A 75 -6.85 -4.79 -14.65
C ARG A 75 -5.83 -4.68 -15.78
N GLU A 76 -6.07 -5.36 -16.89
CA GLU A 76 -5.17 -5.31 -18.05
C GLU A 76 -5.12 -3.95 -18.75
N LYS A 77 -6.13 -3.11 -18.55
CA LYS A 77 -6.25 -1.79 -19.20
C LYS A 77 -5.83 -0.63 -18.30
N CYS A 78 -5.69 -0.88 -17.01
CA CYS A 78 -5.30 0.17 -16.07
C CYS A 78 -3.79 0.23 -15.85
N PHE A 79 -3.32 1.39 -15.45
CA PHE A 79 -1.92 1.63 -15.08
C PHE A 79 -1.84 2.24 -13.68
N LEU A 80 -0.80 1.88 -12.96
CA LEU A 80 -0.50 2.43 -11.64
C LEU A 80 0.89 3.06 -11.64
N SER A 81 0.96 4.33 -11.27
CA SER A 81 2.21 5.01 -10.92
C SER A 81 2.24 5.32 -9.44
N VAL A 82 3.41 5.20 -8.85
CA VAL A 82 3.61 5.46 -7.42
C VAL A 82 4.60 6.61 -7.23
N VAL A 83 4.17 7.61 -6.46
CA VAL A 83 5.02 8.71 -6.00
C VAL A 83 5.25 8.53 -4.50
N ALA A 84 6.48 8.17 -4.15
CA ALA A 84 6.88 7.87 -2.78
C ALA A 84 6.77 9.11 -1.88
N LYS A 85 5.89 9.06 -0.87
CA LYS A 85 5.63 10.10 0.12
C LYS A 85 5.48 9.56 1.56
N GLY A 86 5.74 8.28 1.75
CA GLY A 86 5.76 7.64 3.07
C GLY A 86 7.13 7.69 3.73
N SER A 87 7.22 7.12 4.94
CA SER A 87 8.47 7.03 5.70
C SER A 87 9.36 5.85 5.25
N GLY A 88 8.77 4.73 4.82
CA GLY A 88 9.46 3.53 4.34
C GLY A 88 9.73 3.61 2.84
N ASN A 89 8.68 3.52 2.06
CA ASN A 89 8.69 3.47 0.59
C ASN A 89 9.49 2.28 0.04
N ASP A 90 9.35 1.13 0.70
CA ASP A 90 10.16 -0.05 0.41
C ASP A 90 9.87 -0.60 -0.99
N TYR A 91 8.61 -0.55 -1.43
CA TYR A 91 8.26 -0.92 -2.80
C TYR A 91 9.03 -0.10 -3.84
N VAL A 92 9.01 1.23 -3.69
CA VAL A 92 9.67 2.13 -4.67
C VAL A 92 11.18 2.02 -4.64
N ARG A 93 11.77 1.70 -3.48
CA ARG A 93 13.23 1.51 -3.34
C ARG A 93 13.79 0.34 -4.11
N ASN A 94 12.95 -0.64 -4.47
CA ASN A 94 13.36 -1.79 -5.29
C ASN A 94 13.65 -1.41 -6.74
N PHE A 95 13.23 -0.21 -7.18
CA PHE A 95 13.49 0.27 -8.54
C PHE A 95 14.64 1.26 -8.56
N SER A 96 15.38 1.29 -9.67
CA SER A 96 16.47 2.24 -9.86
C SER A 96 15.96 3.69 -9.77
N LYS A 97 16.73 4.55 -9.11
CA LYS A 97 16.39 5.98 -8.99
C LYS A 97 16.46 6.72 -10.33
N THR A 98 17.17 6.16 -11.30
CA THR A 98 17.46 6.78 -12.59
C THR A 98 16.58 6.27 -13.72
N GLU A 99 15.97 5.11 -13.57
CA GLU A 99 15.13 4.50 -14.60
C GLU A 99 13.69 4.36 -14.09
N LYS A 100 12.74 4.83 -14.89
CA LYS A 100 11.32 4.54 -14.65
C LYS A 100 11.08 3.09 -15.05
N TYR A 101 10.72 2.27 -14.07
CA TYR A 101 10.23 0.94 -14.39
C TYR A 101 8.83 1.06 -15.01
N ILE A 102 8.70 0.54 -16.23
CA ILE A 102 7.43 0.41 -16.93
C ILE A 102 7.26 -1.06 -17.27
N GLY A 103 6.34 -1.74 -16.63
CA GLY A 103 6.13 -3.15 -16.86
C GLY A 103 5.04 -3.74 -15.99
N LYS A 104 4.92 -5.05 -16.06
CA LYS A 104 4.03 -5.83 -15.18
C LYS A 104 4.75 -6.13 -13.87
N THR A 105 4.02 -6.13 -12.80
CA THR A 105 4.49 -6.50 -11.46
C THR A 105 3.65 -7.67 -10.95
N ASP A 106 4.33 -8.69 -10.45
CA ASP A 106 3.67 -9.80 -9.80
C ASP A 106 3.12 -9.39 -8.43
N VAL A 107 2.02 -10.00 -8.04
CA VAL A 107 1.41 -9.81 -6.73
C VAL A 107 1.21 -11.14 -6.03
N LEU A 108 1.35 -11.15 -4.71
CA LEU A 108 1.08 -12.30 -3.86
C LEU A 108 -0.38 -12.27 -3.42
N LYS A 109 -1.14 -13.31 -3.69
CA LYS A 109 -2.49 -13.45 -3.12
C LYS A 109 -2.42 -14.22 -1.81
N ILE A 110 -2.95 -13.63 -0.75
CA ILE A 110 -3.03 -14.23 0.58
C ILE A 110 -4.47 -14.15 1.04
N ASN A 111 -5.18 -15.27 1.03
CA ASN A 111 -6.62 -15.31 1.26
C ASN A 111 -7.35 -14.30 0.36
N ASP A 112 -7.96 -13.28 0.96
CA ASP A 112 -8.75 -12.26 0.26
C ASP A 112 -7.95 -10.97 -0.02
N ARG A 113 -6.66 -10.96 0.26
CA ARG A 113 -5.81 -9.77 0.12
C ARG A 113 -4.65 -10.00 -0.83
N TYR A 114 -4.11 -8.90 -1.34
CA TYR A 114 -2.95 -8.93 -2.23
C TYR A 114 -1.80 -8.12 -1.63
N GLY A 115 -0.60 -8.71 -1.68
CA GLY A 115 0.66 -8.06 -1.33
C GLY A 115 1.50 -7.81 -2.56
N ILE A 116 2.22 -6.69 -2.61
CA ILE A 116 3.02 -6.28 -3.79
C ILE A 116 4.53 -6.33 -3.54
N ASN A 117 4.99 -6.33 -2.31
CA ASN A 117 6.42 -6.32 -1.98
C ASN A 117 6.79 -7.49 -1.07
N SER A 118 6.21 -7.50 0.11
CA SER A 118 6.42 -8.53 1.11
C SER A 118 5.15 -8.75 1.93
N VAL A 119 5.02 -9.94 2.46
CA VAL A 119 3.98 -10.31 3.40
C VAL A 119 4.63 -10.83 4.66
N ASN A 120 4.40 -10.15 5.76
CA ASN A 120 4.95 -10.54 7.05
C ASN A 120 3.90 -11.32 7.84
N ILE A 121 4.34 -12.44 8.42
CA ILE A 121 3.50 -13.32 9.22
C ILE A 121 4.19 -13.60 10.56
N GLY A 122 3.43 -13.57 11.65
CA GLY A 122 3.93 -13.90 12.98
C GLY A 122 4.59 -12.70 13.68
N PHE A 123 5.81 -12.90 14.20
CA PHE A 123 6.47 -11.94 15.10
C PHE A 123 6.53 -10.51 14.56
N ASP A 124 6.94 -10.33 13.32
CA ASP A 124 7.07 -9.00 12.70
C ASP A 124 5.70 -8.28 12.63
N CYS A 125 4.64 -9.03 12.31
CA CYS A 125 3.29 -8.50 12.28
C CYS A 125 2.83 -8.05 13.68
N ASP A 126 3.09 -8.87 14.70
CA ASP A 126 2.76 -8.54 16.09
C ASP A 126 3.52 -7.29 16.57
N VAL A 127 4.79 -7.14 16.19
CA VAL A 127 5.58 -5.95 16.50
C VAL A 127 4.97 -4.70 15.86
N VAL A 128 4.56 -4.76 14.60
CA VAL A 128 3.91 -3.62 13.92
C VAL A 128 2.63 -3.22 14.63
N VAL A 129 1.75 -4.19 14.93
CA VAL A 129 0.47 -3.95 15.63
C VAL A 129 0.68 -3.32 17.00
N GLU A 130 1.65 -3.84 17.79
CA GLU A 130 1.92 -3.28 19.12
C GLU A 130 2.59 -1.90 19.04
N THR A 131 3.45 -1.68 18.05
CA THR A 131 4.06 -0.36 17.80
C THR A 131 2.99 0.70 17.49
N ASP A 132 2.00 0.37 16.67
CA ASP A 132 0.91 1.29 16.35
C ASP A 132 0.04 1.62 17.57
N LYS A 133 -0.21 0.66 18.45
CA LYS A 133 -0.92 0.88 19.71
C LYS A 133 -0.13 1.81 20.64
N VAL A 134 1.19 1.60 20.74
CA VAL A 134 2.07 2.44 21.57
C VAL A 134 2.14 3.86 21.02
N LYS A 135 2.27 4.05 19.71
CA LYS A 135 2.27 5.37 19.07
C LYS A 135 0.96 6.14 19.28
N LYS A 136 -0.17 5.46 19.30
CA LYS A 136 -1.48 6.08 19.55
C LYS A 136 -1.68 6.49 21.01
N ASN A 137 -1.07 5.78 21.96
CA ASN A 137 -1.26 5.98 23.40
C ASN A 137 -0.19 6.87 24.05
N LEU A 138 1.01 6.94 23.49
CA LEU A 138 2.10 7.80 23.96
C LEU A 138 2.51 8.67 22.78
N LEU A 139 2.65 9.97 23.02
CA LEU A 139 3.22 10.96 22.08
C LEU A 139 4.67 10.65 21.68
N THR A 140 5.07 9.38 21.68
CA THR A 140 6.38 8.88 21.30
C THR A 140 6.42 8.60 19.81
N SER A 141 6.96 9.55 19.05
CA SER A 141 7.28 9.36 17.64
C SER A 141 8.65 8.69 17.47
N GLY A 142 8.80 7.86 16.44
CA GLY A 142 10.08 7.32 16.02
C GLY A 142 10.47 5.95 16.59
N SER A 143 11.78 5.72 16.71
CA SER A 143 12.38 4.44 17.08
C SER A 143 12.04 3.93 18.49
N LEU A 144 11.73 4.82 19.42
CA LEU A 144 11.33 4.42 20.78
C LEU A 144 10.02 3.65 20.83
N GLY A 145 9.03 4.05 20.01
CA GLY A 145 7.76 3.32 19.89
C GLY A 145 7.95 1.93 19.33
N TYR A 146 8.87 1.77 18.38
CA TYR A 146 9.23 0.47 17.81
C TYR A 146 9.89 -0.44 18.85
N ILE A 147 10.89 0.06 19.58
CA ILE A 147 11.59 -0.69 20.63
C ILE A 147 10.60 -1.15 21.71
N ALA A 148 9.70 -0.28 22.16
CA ALA A 148 8.67 -0.63 23.13
C ALA A 148 7.73 -1.73 22.60
N GLY A 149 7.35 -1.68 21.32
CA GLY A 149 6.57 -2.72 20.63
C GLY A 149 7.30 -4.06 20.63
N VAL A 150 8.58 -4.07 20.26
CA VAL A 150 9.43 -5.29 20.27
C VAL A 150 9.50 -5.90 21.67
N ILE A 151 9.81 -5.12 22.70
CA ILE A 151 9.91 -5.60 24.09
C ILE A 151 8.57 -6.22 24.53
N LYS A 152 7.46 -5.58 24.21
CA LYS A 152 6.13 -6.06 24.59
C LYS A 152 5.77 -7.37 23.89
N VAL A 153 6.15 -7.55 22.63
CA VAL A 153 5.92 -8.81 21.92
C VAL A 153 6.83 -9.91 22.45
N LEU A 154 8.11 -9.61 22.71
CA LEU A 154 9.06 -10.58 23.29
C LEU A 154 8.64 -11.06 24.69
N SER A 155 7.91 -10.25 25.46
CA SER A 155 7.40 -10.62 26.77
C SER A 155 6.20 -11.58 26.72
N ARG A 156 5.63 -11.82 25.54
CA ARG A 156 4.53 -12.74 25.33
C ARG A 156 5.03 -14.11 24.89
N LYS A 157 4.23 -15.15 25.20
CA LYS A 157 4.50 -16.50 24.71
C LYS A 157 4.38 -16.48 23.17
N MET A 158 5.50 -16.59 22.47
CA MET A 158 5.53 -16.61 21.02
C MET A 158 5.38 -18.05 20.51
N GLY A 159 4.64 -18.21 19.46
CA GLY A 159 4.47 -19.45 18.72
C GLY A 159 3.07 -19.51 18.12
N LEU A 160 3.02 -19.55 16.82
CA LEU A 160 1.80 -19.78 16.04
C LEU A 160 2.04 -21.03 15.20
N ASN A 161 1.18 -22.04 15.35
CA ASN A 161 1.14 -23.12 14.37
C ASN A 161 0.37 -22.63 13.16
N MET A 162 0.94 -22.78 11.99
CA MET A 162 0.39 -22.27 10.76
C MET A 162 0.55 -23.29 9.66
N ASP A 163 -0.52 -23.57 8.96
CA ASP A 163 -0.50 -24.36 7.73
C ASP A 163 -0.45 -23.37 6.55
N ILE A 164 0.58 -23.50 5.71
CA ILE A 164 0.78 -22.64 4.55
C ILE A 164 0.70 -23.51 3.30
N GLU A 165 -0.29 -23.24 2.46
CA GLU A 165 -0.39 -23.81 1.13
C GLU A 165 0.06 -22.76 0.11
N LEU A 166 1.07 -23.10 -0.69
CA LEU A 166 1.58 -22.24 -1.76
C LEU A 166 1.12 -22.80 -3.10
N THR A 167 0.42 -21.97 -3.85
CA THR A 167 0.00 -22.30 -5.21
C THR A 167 0.61 -21.30 -6.18
N ASP A 168 1.34 -21.78 -7.17
CA ASP A 168 1.85 -20.97 -8.26
C ASP A 168 0.74 -20.84 -9.32
N ILE A 169 0.25 -19.61 -9.49
CA ILE A 169 -0.73 -19.29 -10.53
C ILE A 169 0.06 -18.78 -11.73
N LYS A 170 0.39 -19.66 -12.64
CA LYS A 170 0.92 -19.27 -13.93
C LYS A 170 -0.21 -18.61 -14.73
N GLY A 171 -0.11 -17.28 -14.87
CA GLY A 171 -0.96 -16.51 -15.76
C GLY A 171 -0.57 -16.65 -17.22
#